data_ac300f096d5cc8b2d5d80ea6236f3fe5
#
_entry.id   ac300f096d5cc8b2d5d80ea6236f3fe5
#
_cell.length_a   1.000
_cell.length_b   1.000
_cell.length_c   1.000
_cell.angle_alpha   90.00
_cell.angle_beta   90.00
_cell.angle_gamma   90.00
#
_symmetry.space_group_name_H-M   'P 1'
#
loop_
_entity.id
_entity.type
_entity.pdbx_description
1 polymer ?
#
loop_
_entity_poly.entity_id
_entity_poly.type
_entity_poly.pdbx_seq_one_letter_code
_entity_poly.pdbx_strand_id
1 'polypeptide(L)'
;VRKFVHFCDKTRMNISGIAESTLETFVSNGWVKNFGDLYELEQHHDEIVDTDGFGEKSYQRMQKSIDASRKCTLNQFIAGLGIPMVGRSAGRILNKHFGGDWNAFEDAIKSGFDFTVLKDFGETMNNNIHKWYADKDEEMLWRPLLTKIEFIKEENKTMSTKVTPLYGKTVVATGKLENYTRDGIQNKLIELGAVPASSVT
;
A
#
# COMPACT_ATOMS: atom_id res chain seq x y z
N VAL A 1 15.49 6.27 -6.58
CA VAL A 1 14.38 6.09 -7.51
C VAL A 1 13.60 4.82 -7.21
N ARG A 2 14.21 3.60 -7.19
CA ARG A 2 13.53 2.30 -7.03
C ARG A 2 12.53 2.25 -5.85
N LYS A 3 12.85 2.86 -4.71
CA LYS A 3 11.93 2.93 -3.56
C LYS A 3 10.67 3.74 -3.87
N PHE A 4 10.80 4.82 -4.64
CA PHE A 4 9.65 5.64 -5.07
C PHE A 4 8.78 4.89 -6.09
N VAL A 5 9.39 4.18 -7.05
CA VAL A 5 8.65 3.31 -7.99
C VAL A 5 7.86 2.25 -7.22
N HIS A 6 8.52 1.59 -6.26
CA HIS A 6 7.87 0.62 -5.39
C HIS A 6 6.70 1.23 -4.61
N PHE A 7 6.89 2.41 -4.02
CA PHE A 7 5.87 3.11 -3.25
C PHE A 7 4.65 3.49 -4.10
N CYS A 8 4.86 4.01 -5.30
CA CYS A 8 3.80 4.45 -6.22
C CYS A 8 3.02 3.31 -6.86
N ASP A 9 3.50 2.07 -6.80
CA ASP A 9 2.89 0.92 -7.48
C ASP A 9 1.39 0.78 -7.20
N LYS A 10 0.64 0.34 -8.24
CA LYS A 10 -0.83 0.17 -8.19
C LYS A 10 -1.31 -0.70 -7.02
N THR A 11 -0.49 -1.65 -6.59
CA THR A 11 -0.82 -2.58 -5.51
C THR A 11 -0.44 -2.08 -4.12
N ARG A 12 0.09 -0.86 -4.02
CA ARG A 12 0.56 -0.20 -2.79
C ARG A 12 -0.17 1.13 -2.60
N MET A 13 0.52 2.27 -2.74
CA MET A 13 -0.13 3.57 -2.61
C MET A 13 -0.95 3.96 -3.86
N ASN A 14 -0.83 3.21 -4.95
CA ASN A 14 -1.62 3.38 -6.18
C ASN A 14 -1.53 4.79 -6.77
N ILE A 15 -0.33 5.35 -6.81
CA ILE A 15 -0.08 6.65 -7.45
C ILE A 15 0.25 6.40 -8.92
N SER A 16 -0.66 6.77 -9.80
CA SER A 16 -0.53 6.62 -11.25
C SER A 16 -0.13 7.93 -11.92
N GLY A 17 0.31 7.84 -13.17
CA GLY A 17 0.70 9.03 -13.97
C GLY A 17 2.15 9.47 -13.72
N ILE A 18 2.93 8.70 -12.98
CA ILE A 18 4.36 8.93 -12.77
C ILE A 18 5.12 7.71 -13.30
N ALA A 19 5.85 7.90 -14.39
CA ALA A 19 6.76 6.89 -14.92
C ALA A 19 8.08 6.87 -14.10
N GLU A 20 8.85 5.79 -14.22
CA GLU A 20 10.16 5.70 -13.55
C GLU A 20 11.09 6.83 -13.98
N SER A 21 11.14 7.15 -15.29
CA SER A 21 11.91 8.27 -15.82
C SER A 21 11.47 9.63 -15.25
N THR A 22 10.18 9.81 -15.01
CA THR A 22 9.66 11.01 -14.36
C THR A 22 10.13 11.11 -12.90
N LEU A 23 10.12 10.00 -12.16
CA LEU A 23 10.67 9.94 -10.80
C LEU A 23 12.18 10.20 -10.78
N GLU A 24 12.92 9.71 -11.79
CA GLU A 24 14.34 10.03 -11.96
C GLU A 24 14.56 11.53 -12.11
N THR A 25 13.76 12.19 -12.93
CA THR A 25 13.80 13.64 -13.11
C THR A 25 13.49 14.37 -11.79
N PHE A 26 12.43 13.97 -11.07
CA PHE A 26 12.07 14.59 -9.79
C PHE A 26 13.15 14.46 -8.73
N VAL A 27 13.77 13.29 -8.64
CA VAL A 27 14.87 13.03 -7.71
C VAL A 27 16.14 13.79 -8.10
N SER A 28 16.51 13.83 -9.39
CA SER A 28 17.70 14.53 -9.86
C SER A 28 17.61 16.04 -9.70
N ASN A 29 16.41 16.61 -9.86
CA ASN A 29 16.16 18.04 -9.61
C ASN A 29 16.03 18.37 -8.10
N GLY A 30 16.06 17.34 -7.23
CA GLY A 30 15.93 17.52 -5.80
C GLY A 30 14.53 17.87 -5.31
N TRP A 31 13.51 17.70 -6.17
CA TRP A 31 12.10 17.93 -5.82
C TRP A 31 11.54 16.82 -4.94
N VAL A 32 12.06 15.60 -5.06
CA VAL A 32 11.65 14.44 -4.29
C VAL A 32 12.86 13.80 -3.61
N LYS A 33 12.94 13.90 -2.30
CA LYS A 33 13.97 13.31 -1.43
C LYS A 33 13.42 12.24 -0.50
N ASN A 34 12.14 12.36 -0.13
CA ASN A 34 11.41 11.45 0.73
C ASN A 34 9.98 11.24 0.19
N PHE A 35 9.22 10.30 0.75
CA PHE A 35 7.87 10.01 0.27
C PHE A 35 6.89 11.17 0.48
N GLY A 36 7.10 12.01 1.50
CA GLY A 36 6.27 13.17 1.75
C GLY A 36 6.36 14.21 0.64
N ASP A 37 7.54 14.37 0.02
CA ASP A 37 7.77 15.35 -1.04
C ASP A 37 6.91 15.07 -2.28
N LEU A 38 6.53 13.80 -2.54
CA LEU A 38 5.58 13.45 -3.61
C LEU A 38 4.24 14.17 -3.45
N TYR A 39 3.86 14.49 -2.22
CA TYR A 39 2.59 15.15 -1.89
C TYR A 39 2.70 16.68 -1.86
N GLU A 40 3.86 17.22 -2.18
CA GLU A 40 4.17 18.66 -2.25
C GLU A 40 4.66 19.11 -3.63
N LEU A 41 4.51 18.27 -4.65
CA LEU A 41 4.95 18.55 -6.04
C LEU A 41 4.25 19.75 -6.66
N GLU A 42 3.16 20.24 -6.09
CA GLU A 42 2.53 21.48 -6.53
C GLU A 42 3.45 22.70 -6.44
N GLN A 43 4.43 22.68 -5.55
CA GLN A 43 5.45 23.74 -5.41
C GLN A 43 6.37 23.83 -6.63
N HIS A 44 6.40 22.79 -7.46
CA HIS A 44 7.22 22.66 -8.66
C HIS A 44 6.37 22.54 -9.93
N HIS A 45 5.11 23.03 -9.88
CA HIS A 45 4.15 22.89 -10.97
C HIS A 45 4.74 23.34 -12.31
N ASP A 46 5.25 24.58 -12.38
CA ASP A 46 5.71 25.16 -13.62
C ASP A 46 6.90 24.42 -14.20
N GLU A 47 7.88 24.08 -13.37
CA GLU A 47 9.05 23.31 -13.78
C GLU A 47 8.69 21.89 -14.25
N ILE A 48 7.70 21.26 -13.61
CA ILE A 48 7.23 19.92 -13.99
C ILE A 48 6.50 19.99 -15.33
N VAL A 49 5.62 20.97 -15.52
CA VAL A 49 4.84 21.13 -16.77
C VAL A 49 5.75 21.45 -17.95
N ASP A 50 6.83 22.21 -17.73
CA ASP A 50 7.83 22.54 -18.73
C ASP A 50 8.82 21.42 -19.04
N THR A 51 8.78 20.31 -18.27
CA THR A 51 9.63 19.14 -18.52
C THR A 51 9.20 18.43 -19.81
N ASP A 52 10.18 18.10 -20.67
CA ASP A 52 9.93 17.40 -21.94
C ASP A 52 9.07 16.15 -21.75
N GLY A 53 7.97 16.07 -22.50
CA GLY A 53 7.06 14.92 -22.50
C GLY A 53 6.05 14.91 -21.35
N PHE A 54 6.02 15.93 -20.49
CA PHE A 54 5.10 15.93 -19.34
C PHE A 54 3.89 16.85 -19.57
N GLY A 55 3.86 18.04 -19.63
CA GLY A 55 2.76 18.97 -19.89
C GLY A 55 1.58 18.93 -18.90
N GLU A 56 0.74 19.96 -18.96
CA GLU A 56 -0.35 20.23 -17.99
C GLU A 56 -1.32 19.05 -17.77
N LYS A 57 -1.76 18.38 -18.83
CA LYS A 57 -2.70 17.24 -18.70
C LYS A 57 -2.10 16.06 -17.94
N SER A 58 -0.81 15.81 -18.13
CA SER A 58 -0.08 14.75 -17.41
C SER A 58 0.10 15.14 -15.95
N TYR A 59 0.43 16.39 -15.68
CA TYR A 59 0.52 16.94 -14.33
C TYR A 59 -0.81 16.79 -13.57
N GLN A 60 -1.91 17.23 -14.14
CA GLN A 60 -3.24 17.14 -13.50
C GLN A 60 -3.64 15.69 -13.18
N ARG A 61 -3.34 14.75 -14.11
CA ARG A 61 -3.61 13.32 -13.87
C ARG A 61 -2.77 12.77 -12.72
N MET A 62 -1.50 13.12 -12.69
CA MET A 62 -0.58 12.76 -11.61
C MET A 62 -1.07 13.33 -10.28
N GLN A 63 -1.33 14.64 -10.21
CA GLN A 63 -1.77 15.33 -9.00
C GLN A 63 -3.06 14.73 -8.45
N LYS A 64 -4.05 14.48 -9.31
CA LYS A 64 -5.30 13.79 -8.91
C LYS A 64 -5.04 12.41 -8.30
N SER A 65 -4.07 11.67 -8.81
CA SER A 65 -3.72 10.36 -8.27
C SER A 65 -3.00 10.45 -6.94
N ILE A 66 -2.11 11.44 -6.78
CA ILE A 66 -1.44 11.74 -5.50
C ILE A 66 -2.49 12.11 -4.45
N ASP A 67 -3.40 13.02 -4.76
CA ASP A 67 -4.44 13.45 -3.81
C ASP A 67 -5.38 12.30 -3.41
N ALA A 68 -5.72 11.42 -4.35
CA ALA A 68 -6.50 10.24 -4.04
C ALA A 68 -5.77 9.28 -3.07
N SER A 69 -4.43 9.23 -3.13
CA SER A 69 -3.60 8.38 -2.27
C SER A 69 -3.40 8.93 -0.85
N ARG A 70 -3.78 10.20 -0.60
CA ARG A 70 -3.74 10.77 0.77
C ARG A 70 -4.59 9.99 1.76
N LYS A 71 -5.66 9.35 1.29
CA LYS A 71 -6.46 8.42 2.09
C LYS A 71 -6.06 6.99 1.76
N CYS A 72 -5.38 6.34 2.69
CA CYS A 72 -4.87 4.99 2.48
C CYS A 72 -5.13 4.10 3.70
N THR A 73 -5.19 2.79 3.47
CA THR A 73 -5.22 1.81 4.56
C THR A 73 -3.83 1.56 5.11
N LEU A 74 -3.73 1.11 6.36
CA LEU A 74 -2.45 0.69 6.94
C LEU A 74 -1.77 -0.40 6.10
N ASN A 75 -2.56 -1.30 5.49
CA ASN A 75 -2.05 -2.33 4.59
C ASN A 75 -1.34 -1.74 3.36
N GLN A 76 -1.96 -0.76 2.69
CA GLN A 76 -1.37 -0.09 1.53
C GLN A 76 -0.07 0.62 1.90
N PHE A 77 -0.09 1.35 3.01
CA PHE A 77 1.06 2.08 3.52
C PHE A 77 2.22 1.13 3.84
N ILE A 78 2.00 0.10 4.67
CA ILE A 78 3.05 -0.89 5.03
C ILE A 78 3.62 -1.56 3.77
N ALA A 79 2.76 -1.96 2.82
CA ALA A 79 3.21 -2.56 1.57
C ALA A 79 4.04 -1.58 0.73
N GLY A 80 3.77 -0.28 0.81
CA GLY A 80 4.51 0.79 0.12
C GLY A 80 5.88 1.10 0.73
N LEU A 81 6.06 0.88 2.03
CA LEU A 81 7.30 1.18 2.75
C LEU A 81 8.51 0.34 2.30
N GLY A 82 8.26 -0.81 1.66
CA GLY A 82 9.33 -1.65 1.13
C GLY A 82 10.12 -2.41 2.20
N ILE A 83 9.52 -2.69 3.36
CA ILE A 83 10.12 -3.52 4.40
C ILE A 83 10.40 -4.91 3.82
N PRO A 84 11.65 -5.42 3.87
CA PRO A 84 11.98 -6.71 3.25
C PRO A 84 11.09 -7.84 3.76
N MET A 85 10.52 -8.63 2.85
CA MET A 85 9.57 -9.73 3.09
C MET A 85 8.21 -9.31 3.66
N VAL A 86 7.98 -8.03 3.97
CA VAL A 86 6.69 -7.52 4.46
C VAL A 86 5.93 -6.85 3.33
N GLY A 87 5.34 -7.66 2.48
CA GLY A 87 4.51 -7.22 1.36
C GLY A 87 3.02 -7.16 1.70
N ARG A 88 2.16 -7.17 0.66
CA ARG A 88 0.71 -7.04 0.80
C ARG A 88 0.06 -8.07 1.73
N SER A 89 0.47 -9.32 1.68
CA SER A 89 -0.11 -10.39 2.52
C SER A 89 0.20 -10.15 3.99
N ALA A 90 1.46 -9.86 4.33
CA ALA A 90 1.87 -9.50 5.67
C ALA A 90 1.21 -8.19 6.12
N GLY A 91 1.15 -7.18 5.24
CA GLY A 91 0.46 -5.92 5.50
C GLY A 91 -1.01 -6.10 5.88
N ARG A 92 -1.74 -7.03 5.23
CA ARG A 92 -3.13 -7.35 5.60
C ARG A 92 -3.24 -7.94 7.01
N ILE A 93 -2.32 -8.81 7.40
CA ILE A 93 -2.30 -9.41 8.73
C ILE A 93 -2.02 -8.33 9.77
N LEU A 94 -1.05 -7.45 9.53
CA LEU A 94 -0.73 -6.32 10.40
C LEU A 94 -1.91 -5.33 10.49
N ASN A 95 -2.51 -4.96 9.35
CA ASN A 95 -3.69 -4.09 9.30
C ASN A 95 -4.84 -4.65 10.15
N LYS A 96 -5.11 -5.96 10.04
CA LYS A 96 -6.15 -6.62 10.82
C LYS A 96 -5.80 -6.65 12.32
N HIS A 97 -4.55 -7.00 12.66
CA HIS A 97 -4.11 -7.14 14.05
C HIS A 97 -4.14 -5.80 14.79
N PHE A 98 -3.67 -4.73 14.14
CA PHE A 98 -3.59 -3.39 14.71
C PHE A 98 -4.82 -2.51 14.39
N GLY A 99 -5.89 -3.09 13.83
CA GLY A 99 -7.16 -2.38 13.57
C GLY A 99 -7.05 -1.22 12.59
N GLY A 100 -6.07 -1.26 11.67
CA GLY A 100 -5.80 -0.18 10.71
C GLY A 100 -5.16 1.06 11.33
N ASP A 101 -4.66 0.97 12.56
CA ASP A 101 -4.06 2.07 13.30
C ASP A 101 -2.52 2.02 13.21
N TRP A 102 -1.94 3.05 12.59
CA TRP A 102 -0.49 3.21 12.50
C TRP A 102 0.17 3.36 13.87
N ASN A 103 -0.43 4.14 14.77
CA ASN A 103 0.17 4.39 16.09
C ASN A 103 0.25 3.09 16.90
N ALA A 104 -0.79 2.26 16.84
CA ALA A 104 -0.77 0.94 17.50
C ALA A 104 0.35 0.04 16.93
N PHE A 105 0.55 0.04 15.61
CA PHE A 105 1.65 -0.70 14.97
C PHE A 105 3.01 -0.12 15.34
N GLU A 106 3.19 1.18 15.31
CA GLU A 106 4.43 1.86 15.65
C GLU A 106 4.80 1.62 17.13
N ASP A 107 3.84 1.73 18.03
CA ASP A 107 4.06 1.49 19.47
C ASP A 107 4.41 0.03 19.76
N ALA A 108 3.83 -0.91 19.01
CA ALA A 108 4.24 -2.32 19.08
C ALA A 108 5.71 -2.51 18.69
N ILE A 109 6.17 -1.87 17.60
CA ILE A 109 7.59 -1.93 17.21
C ILE A 109 8.47 -1.33 18.31
N LYS A 110 8.12 -0.16 18.84
CA LYS A 110 8.88 0.54 19.90
C LYS A 110 8.98 -0.29 21.18
N SER A 111 7.92 -1.04 21.50
CA SER A 111 7.88 -1.90 22.70
C SER A 111 8.60 -3.25 22.50
N GLY A 112 9.13 -3.53 21.31
CA GLY A 112 9.79 -4.80 20.99
C GLY A 112 8.81 -5.97 20.84
N PHE A 113 7.61 -5.69 20.30
CA PHE A 113 6.60 -6.73 20.05
C PHE A 113 7.15 -7.83 19.15
N ASP A 114 6.95 -9.09 19.55
CA ASP A 114 7.35 -10.26 18.78
C ASP A 114 6.30 -10.57 17.70
N PHE A 115 6.58 -10.17 16.47
CA PHE A 115 5.68 -10.40 15.35
C PHE A 115 5.54 -11.87 14.95
N THR A 116 6.41 -12.78 15.46
CA THR A 116 6.30 -14.21 15.14
C THR A 116 5.04 -14.86 15.72
N VAL A 117 4.38 -14.22 16.67
CA VAL A 117 3.08 -14.66 17.20
C VAL A 117 1.95 -14.53 16.17
N LEU A 118 2.17 -13.76 15.12
CA LEU A 118 1.20 -13.57 14.05
C LEU A 118 1.31 -14.71 13.03
N LYS A 119 0.15 -15.11 12.48
CA LYS A 119 0.11 -16.14 11.44
C LYS A 119 1.01 -15.75 10.26
N ASP A 120 1.77 -16.71 9.74
CA ASP A 120 2.65 -16.56 8.58
C ASP A 120 3.83 -15.57 8.79
N PHE A 121 4.10 -15.16 10.02
CA PHE A 121 5.28 -14.37 10.36
C PHE A 121 6.37 -15.26 10.96
N GLY A 122 7.54 -15.25 10.33
CA GLY A 122 8.74 -15.90 10.85
C GLY A 122 9.73 -14.89 11.43
N GLU A 123 10.80 -15.40 12.05
CA GLU A 123 11.85 -14.57 12.66
C GLU A 123 12.48 -13.58 11.69
N THR A 124 12.66 -13.96 10.43
CA THR A 124 13.23 -13.06 9.42
C THR A 124 12.36 -11.83 9.21
N MET A 125 11.04 -11.99 9.14
CA MET A 125 10.11 -10.86 8.99
C MET A 125 10.08 -9.99 10.25
N ASN A 126 10.06 -10.63 11.42
CA ASN A 126 10.16 -9.94 12.71
C ASN A 126 11.41 -9.05 12.77
N ASN A 127 12.57 -9.63 12.48
CA ASN A 127 13.85 -8.92 12.50
C ASN A 127 13.89 -7.80 11.45
N ASN A 128 13.32 -8.01 10.26
CA ASN A 128 13.26 -7.00 9.22
C ASN A 128 12.41 -5.78 9.63
N ILE A 129 11.27 -5.99 10.32
CA ILE A 129 10.44 -4.89 10.80
C ILE A 129 11.21 -4.03 11.80
N HIS A 130 11.82 -4.65 12.81
CA HIS A 130 12.58 -3.93 13.83
C HIS A 130 13.82 -3.23 13.27
N LYS A 131 14.56 -3.91 12.37
CA LYS A 131 15.74 -3.34 11.70
C LYS A 131 15.37 -2.16 10.83
N TRP A 132 14.32 -2.27 10.01
CA TRP A 132 13.81 -1.20 9.18
C TRP A 132 13.41 0.02 10.01
N TYR A 133 12.70 -0.20 11.12
CA TYR A 133 12.25 0.90 11.97
C TYR A 133 13.41 1.61 12.68
N ALA A 134 14.46 0.88 13.05
CA ALA A 134 15.66 1.44 13.69
C ALA A 134 16.61 2.14 12.70
N ASP A 135 16.44 1.93 11.41
CA ASP A 135 17.27 2.52 10.35
C ASP A 135 16.87 3.99 10.13
N LYS A 136 17.82 4.90 10.40
CA LYS A 136 17.59 6.36 10.29
C LYS A 136 17.40 6.82 8.85
N ASP A 137 18.04 6.18 7.89
CA ASP A 137 17.88 6.51 6.47
C ASP A 137 16.47 6.10 5.99
N GLU A 138 15.97 4.95 6.45
CA GLU A 138 14.59 4.55 6.21
C GLU A 138 13.62 5.53 6.89
N GLU A 139 13.86 5.88 8.15
CA GLU A 139 13.01 6.82 8.89
C GLU A 139 12.89 8.17 8.17
N MET A 140 14.00 8.75 7.71
CA MET A 140 13.98 9.99 6.96
C MET A 140 13.18 9.90 5.66
N LEU A 141 13.08 8.72 5.06
CA LEU A 141 12.36 8.49 3.83
C LEU A 141 10.83 8.46 4.02
N TRP A 142 10.36 7.79 5.07
CA TRP A 142 8.91 7.56 5.24
C TRP A 142 8.23 8.46 6.28
N ARG A 143 8.95 8.92 7.32
CA ARG A 143 8.33 9.66 8.43
C ARG A 143 7.67 10.98 8.00
N PRO A 144 8.23 11.79 7.08
CA PRO A 144 7.57 13.02 6.62
C PRO A 144 6.20 12.77 5.97
N LEU A 145 5.99 11.57 5.42
CA LEU A 145 4.74 11.19 4.79
C LEU A 145 3.55 11.15 5.77
N LEU A 146 3.77 10.81 7.04
CA LEU A 146 2.70 10.68 8.04
C LEU A 146 1.87 11.96 8.23
N THR A 147 2.45 13.13 7.93
CA THR A 147 1.74 14.42 7.99
C THR A 147 0.93 14.73 6.73
N LYS A 148 1.07 13.93 5.67
CA LYS A 148 0.48 14.16 4.34
C LYS A 148 -0.67 13.22 4.02
N ILE A 149 -0.84 12.15 4.81
CA ILE A 149 -1.82 11.08 4.60
C ILE A 149 -2.75 10.92 5.80
N GLU A 150 -3.91 10.35 5.52
CA GLU A 150 -4.93 9.96 6.50
C GLU A 150 -5.14 8.44 6.41
N PHE A 151 -4.98 7.75 7.54
CA PHE A 151 -5.29 6.33 7.61
C PHE A 151 -6.80 6.12 7.69
N ILE A 152 -7.35 5.46 6.68
CA ILE A 152 -8.73 5.00 6.68
C ILE A 152 -8.78 3.55 7.17
N LYS A 153 -9.71 3.24 8.04
CA LYS A 153 -10.01 1.84 8.37
C LYS A 153 -10.60 1.21 7.11
N GLU A 154 -10.07 0.03 6.73
CA GLU A 154 -10.83 -0.80 5.81
C GLU A 154 -12.21 -0.95 6.45
N GLU A 155 -13.25 -0.41 5.81
CA GLU A 155 -14.59 -0.84 6.15
C GLU A 155 -14.50 -2.37 6.03
N ASN A 156 -14.58 -3.06 7.18
CA ASN A 156 -14.91 -4.47 7.14
C ASN A 156 -16.17 -4.49 6.29
N LYS A 157 -16.06 -4.86 5.03
CA LYS A 157 -17.22 -5.26 4.26
C LYS A 157 -17.73 -6.42 5.09
N THR A 158 -18.59 -6.07 6.03
CA THR A 158 -19.31 -6.97 6.91
C THR A 158 -19.81 -8.05 5.98
N MET A 159 -19.39 -9.27 6.25
CA MET A 159 -19.96 -10.45 5.57
C MET A 159 -21.44 -10.13 5.42
N SER A 160 -21.87 -9.98 4.17
CA SER A 160 -23.24 -9.69 3.89
C SER A 160 -24.08 -10.62 4.77
N THR A 161 -24.89 -10.06 5.66
CA THR A 161 -25.87 -10.85 6.46
C THR A 161 -26.93 -11.48 5.58
N LYS A 162 -26.89 -11.20 4.24
CA LYS A 162 -27.66 -11.93 3.26
C LYS A 162 -27.05 -13.31 3.10
N VAL A 163 -27.76 -14.30 3.61
CA VAL A 163 -27.47 -15.72 3.36
C VAL A 163 -27.51 -15.93 1.84
N THR A 164 -26.34 -15.90 1.20
CA THR A 164 -26.21 -16.25 -0.21
C THR A 164 -26.00 -17.75 -0.34
N PRO A 165 -26.26 -18.34 -1.50
CA PRO A 165 -25.99 -19.77 -1.74
C PRO A 165 -24.50 -20.16 -1.53
N LEU A 166 -23.60 -19.17 -1.50
CA LEU A 166 -22.15 -19.35 -1.32
C LEU A 166 -21.69 -19.12 0.13
N TYR A 167 -22.61 -18.71 1.02
CA TYR A 167 -22.27 -18.43 2.42
C TYR A 167 -21.63 -19.65 3.11
N GLY A 168 -20.47 -19.47 3.72
CA GLY A 168 -19.74 -20.50 4.42
C GLY A 168 -19.09 -21.57 3.52
N LYS A 169 -19.25 -21.51 2.20
CA LYS A 169 -18.64 -22.45 1.27
C LYS A 169 -17.22 -22.04 0.90
N THR A 170 -16.32 -23.00 0.82
CA THR A 170 -14.99 -22.81 0.23
C THR A 170 -15.11 -22.82 -1.30
N VAL A 171 -14.68 -21.76 -1.95
CA VAL A 171 -14.82 -21.60 -3.41
C VAL A 171 -13.46 -21.35 -4.05
N VAL A 172 -13.14 -22.10 -5.09
CA VAL A 172 -11.95 -21.92 -5.93
C VAL A 172 -12.39 -21.35 -7.28
N ALA A 173 -11.86 -20.18 -7.64
CA ALA A 173 -12.04 -19.62 -8.97
C ALA A 173 -10.87 -20.03 -9.86
N THR A 174 -11.14 -20.85 -10.89
CA THR A 174 -10.13 -21.36 -11.83
C THR A 174 -10.40 -20.84 -13.24
N GLY A 175 -9.35 -20.77 -14.06
CA GLY A 175 -9.44 -20.32 -15.45
C GLY A 175 -9.31 -18.82 -15.66
N LYS A 176 -9.56 -18.39 -16.92
CA LYS A 176 -9.56 -16.97 -17.31
C LYS A 176 -10.93 -16.38 -17.01
N LEU A 177 -10.94 -15.33 -16.19
CA LEU A 177 -12.17 -14.62 -15.83
C LEU A 177 -12.37 -13.43 -16.78
N GLU A 178 -13.57 -13.32 -17.38
CA GLU A 178 -13.87 -12.24 -18.34
C GLU A 178 -14.11 -10.90 -17.64
N ASN A 179 -14.78 -10.91 -16.48
CA ASN A 179 -15.25 -9.69 -15.81
C ASN A 179 -14.54 -9.37 -14.50
N TYR A 180 -13.60 -10.22 -14.07
CA TYR A 180 -12.88 -10.03 -12.80
C TYR A 180 -11.40 -10.34 -12.95
N THR A 181 -10.57 -9.56 -12.25
CA THR A 181 -9.20 -9.96 -11.94
C THR A 181 -9.21 -11.06 -10.88
N ARG A 182 -8.11 -11.77 -10.68
CA ARG A 182 -8.00 -12.80 -9.61
C ARG A 182 -8.31 -12.20 -8.23
N ASP A 183 -7.80 -11.02 -7.94
CA ASP A 183 -8.07 -10.32 -6.67
C ASP A 183 -9.53 -9.84 -6.62
N GLY A 184 -10.08 -9.38 -7.74
CA GLY A 184 -11.46 -8.93 -7.84
C GLY A 184 -12.47 -10.03 -7.55
N ILE A 185 -12.25 -11.25 -8.07
CA ILE A 185 -13.14 -12.37 -7.79
C ILE A 185 -13.02 -12.86 -6.34
N GLN A 186 -11.81 -12.85 -5.75
CA GLN A 186 -11.64 -13.21 -4.34
C GLN A 186 -12.41 -12.25 -3.43
N ASN A 187 -12.33 -10.95 -3.69
CA ASN A 187 -13.09 -9.95 -2.94
C ASN A 187 -14.60 -10.16 -3.12
N LYS A 188 -15.05 -10.47 -4.35
CA LYS A 188 -16.47 -10.72 -4.62
C LYS A 188 -16.99 -11.98 -3.91
N LEU A 189 -16.18 -13.03 -3.85
CA LEU A 189 -16.52 -14.24 -3.10
C LEU A 189 -16.67 -13.97 -1.60
N ILE A 190 -15.77 -13.17 -1.03
CA ILE A 190 -15.83 -12.73 0.38
C ILE A 190 -17.11 -11.89 0.62
N GLU A 191 -17.45 -10.97 -0.30
CA GLU A 191 -18.70 -10.21 -0.23
C GLU A 191 -19.95 -11.11 -0.21
N LEU A 192 -19.89 -12.25 -0.89
CA LEU A 192 -20.96 -13.23 -0.93
C LEU A 192 -20.92 -14.23 0.25
N GLY A 193 -20.00 -14.03 1.21
CA GLY A 193 -19.86 -14.87 2.39
C GLY A 193 -19.14 -16.20 2.14
N ALA A 194 -18.49 -16.36 0.98
CA ALA A 194 -17.67 -17.53 0.69
C ALA A 194 -16.25 -17.38 1.24
N VAL A 195 -15.57 -18.52 1.39
CA VAL A 195 -14.14 -18.59 1.74
C VAL A 195 -13.35 -18.87 0.45
N PRO A 196 -12.61 -17.88 -0.11
CA PRO A 196 -11.81 -18.15 -1.30
C PRO A 196 -10.64 -19.08 -0.98
N ALA A 197 -10.41 -20.08 -1.85
CA ALA A 197 -9.25 -20.96 -1.78
C ALA A 197 -8.46 -20.91 -3.10
N SER A 198 -7.17 -21.24 -3.03
CA SER A 198 -6.27 -21.23 -4.17
C SER A 198 -6.21 -22.57 -4.91
N SER A 199 -6.63 -23.64 -4.25
CA SER A 199 -6.63 -25.01 -4.81
C SER A 199 -7.80 -25.82 -4.26
N VAL A 200 -8.23 -26.80 -5.04
CA VAL A 200 -9.18 -27.83 -4.61
C VAL A 200 -8.38 -28.89 -3.86
N THR A 201 -8.77 -29.17 -2.63
CA THR A 201 -8.24 -30.28 -1.82
C THR A 201 -9.12 -31.50 -1.99
#